data_97e831debde88bcff623a32ce29319b4
#
_entry.id   97e831debde88bcff623a32ce29319b4
#
_cell.length_a   1.000
_cell.length_b   1.000
_cell.length_c   1.000
_cell.angle_alpha   90.00
_cell.angle_beta   90.00
_cell.angle_gamma   90.00
#
_symmetry.space_group_name_H-M   'P 1'
#
loop_
_entity.id
_entity.type
_entity.pdbx_description
1 polymer ?
#
loop_
_entity_poly.entity_id
_entity_poly.type
_entity_poly.pdbx_seq_one_letter_code
_entity_poly.pdbx_strand_id
1 'polypeptide(L)'
;MVPVTGNFQAETALNPLAQQALMAAFESGWADPKKIGQQPNQAAILRNNAIESLAHHLKVTPDQIEITGEVGLSYFLSLAGFLTLDKTLHYGAGDRSGVIATVRSHQGATNEIALLPDGRINFASAAIKESSVLALQLANGESGAINALPKNLPEDLLIAVDATASGARIPLPARWDSAAFDSRSWAGPGGLAIVAIKNSAHWKNPLPHISSARRTYGTYSLPLLLASAVALENFKPEDRTIRRYNEQIRTTVKSAIPDAIIAGNLDTAMPHLVSLVFPGTNGEEILRELASKGFAVDSGSACTAMNLQPSHVLAAMGLPTDGNIRIAIHGESSEAEISSLINALLNAVQSQRQR
;
A
#
# COMPACT_ATOMS: atom_id res chain seq x y z
N MET A 1 -18.07 -18.15 18.04
CA MET A 1 -16.92 -17.49 17.38
C MET A 1 -16.13 -16.78 18.47
N VAL A 2 -14.84 -17.05 18.61
CA VAL A 2 -13.97 -16.34 19.58
C VAL A 2 -13.80 -14.91 19.07
N PRO A 3 -14.00 -13.87 19.90
CA PRO A 3 -13.75 -12.50 19.48
C PRO A 3 -12.28 -12.30 19.11
N VAL A 4 -12.03 -11.54 18.03
CA VAL A 4 -10.66 -11.15 17.66
C VAL A 4 -10.14 -10.18 18.72
N THR A 5 -9.08 -10.57 19.42
CA THR A 5 -8.45 -9.78 20.49
C THR A 5 -7.19 -9.07 20.04
N GLY A 6 -6.55 -9.55 18.94
CA GLY A 6 -5.36 -8.95 18.33
C GLY A 6 -5.50 -8.85 16.82
N ASN A 7 -5.50 -7.63 16.30
CA ASN A 7 -5.47 -7.39 14.85
C ASN A 7 -4.02 -7.17 14.40
N PHE A 8 -3.54 -8.08 13.56
CA PHE A 8 -2.24 -8.02 12.91
C PHE A 8 -2.35 -8.11 11.38
N GLN A 9 -3.51 -7.74 10.84
CA GLN A 9 -3.73 -7.59 9.40
C GLN A 9 -3.20 -6.23 8.92
N ALA A 10 -2.96 -6.10 7.62
CA ALA A 10 -2.57 -4.83 7.03
C ALA A 10 -3.67 -3.75 7.14
N GLU A 11 -4.93 -4.18 7.23
CA GLU A 11 -6.08 -3.30 7.40
C GLU A 11 -6.32 -3.01 8.89
N THR A 12 -6.37 -1.72 9.22
CA THR A 12 -6.66 -1.26 10.57
C THR A 12 -8.06 -0.67 10.67
N ALA A 13 -8.55 -0.56 11.89
CA ALA A 13 -9.72 0.25 12.16
C ALA A 13 -9.45 1.71 11.79
N LEU A 14 -10.52 2.41 11.39
CA LEU A 14 -10.44 3.86 11.14
C LEU A 14 -9.96 4.59 12.39
N ASN A 15 -9.02 5.52 12.23
CA ASN A 15 -8.56 6.38 13.33
C ASN A 15 -9.77 7.02 14.06
N PRO A 16 -9.82 6.97 15.40
CA PRO A 16 -10.99 7.44 16.17
C PRO A 16 -11.36 8.92 15.89
N LEU A 17 -10.38 9.81 15.70
CA LEU A 17 -10.63 11.20 15.36
C LEU A 17 -11.16 11.32 13.93
N ALA A 18 -10.65 10.51 13.00
CA ALA A 18 -11.17 10.43 11.65
C ALA A 18 -12.59 9.89 11.60
N GLN A 19 -12.93 8.93 12.46
CA GLN A 19 -14.31 8.42 12.60
C GLN A 19 -15.26 9.53 13.07
N GLN A 20 -14.87 10.32 14.06
CA GLN A 20 -15.65 11.47 14.52
C GLN A 20 -15.84 12.51 13.40
N ALA A 21 -14.75 12.84 12.68
CA ALA A 21 -14.81 13.75 11.54
C ALA A 21 -15.72 13.24 10.43
N LEU A 22 -15.70 11.92 10.15
CA LEU A 22 -16.57 11.29 9.16
C LEU A 22 -18.05 11.46 9.53
N MET A 23 -18.42 11.17 10.77
CA MET A 23 -19.79 11.30 11.25
C MET A 23 -20.28 12.75 11.18
N ALA A 24 -19.48 13.69 11.69
CA ALA A 24 -19.80 15.12 11.62
C ALA A 24 -19.94 15.63 10.17
N ALA A 25 -19.12 15.10 9.25
CA ALA A 25 -19.18 15.46 7.85
C ALA A 25 -20.43 14.92 7.15
N PHE A 26 -20.94 13.75 7.52
CA PHE A 26 -22.24 13.28 7.01
C PHE A 26 -23.41 14.14 7.47
N GLU A 27 -23.36 14.71 8.66
CA GLU A 27 -24.39 15.58 9.18
C GLU A 27 -24.39 16.97 8.53
N SER A 28 -23.21 17.55 8.21
CA SER A 28 -23.07 18.94 7.79
C SER A 28 -22.38 19.15 6.43
N GLY A 29 -21.67 18.16 5.90
CA GLY A 29 -20.86 18.27 4.69
C GLY A 29 -21.43 17.61 3.42
N TRP A 30 -22.73 17.39 3.36
CA TRP A 30 -23.42 16.70 2.27
C TRP A 30 -23.58 17.52 0.97
N ALA A 31 -23.43 18.84 1.05
CA ALA A 31 -23.66 19.72 -0.10
C ALA A 31 -22.56 19.57 -1.17
N ASP A 32 -22.96 19.69 -2.45
CA ASP A 32 -22.02 19.68 -3.56
C ASP A 32 -21.19 20.98 -3.58
N PRO A 33 -19.86 20.90 -3.34
CA PRO A 33 -18.99 22.08 -3.28
C PRO A 33 -18.83 22.83 -4.62
N LYS A 34 -19.44 22.31 -5.70
CA LYS A 34 -19.42 22.94 -7.04
C LYS A 34 -20.59 23.87 -7.28
N LYS A 35 -21.61 23.83 -6.41
CA LYS A 35 -22.80 24.67 -6.53
C LYS A 35 -22.61 26.02 -5.83
N ILE A 36 -23.50 26.96 -6.14
CA ILE A 36 -23.54 28.29 -5.51
C ILE A 36 -24.51 28.23 -4.33
N GLY A 37 -24.13 28.78 -3.17
CA GLY A 37 -24.97 28.87 -1.99
C GLY A 37 -24.18 28.70 -0.70
N GLN A 38 -24.82 28.98 0.45
CA GLN A 38 -24.14 28.92 1.75
C GLN A 38 -23.57 27.52 2.07
N GLN A 39 -24.38 26.47 1.95
CA GLN A 39 -23.99 25.09 2.21
C GLN A 39 -22.89 24.60 1.23
N PRO A 40 -23.03 24.78 -0.11
CA PRO A 40 -21.98 24.51 -1.05
C PRO A 40 -20.65 25.24 -0.76
N ASN A 41 -20.72 26.53 -0.39
CA ASN A 41 -19.50 27.28 -0.05
C ASN A 41 -18.81 26.73 1.19
N GLN A 42 -19.54 26.32 2.22
CA GLN A 42 -18.99 25.68 3.39
C GLN A 42 -18.34 24.32 3.02
N ALA A 43 -18.99 23.51 2.21
CA ALA A 43 -18.43 22.26 1.71
C ALA A 43 -17.14 22.49 0.88
N ALA A 44 -17.09 23.57 0.10
CA ALA A 44 -15.89 23.93 -0.67
C ALA A 44 -14.72 24.32 0.23
N ILE A 45 -14.97 25.08 1.32
CA ILE A 45 -13.94 25.42 2.31
C ILE A 45 -13.42 24.16 2.98
N LEU A 46 -14.29 23.28 3.47
CA LEU A 46 -13.91 22.01 4.10
C LEU A 46 -13.07 21.14 3.15
N ARG A 47 -13.49 21.02 1.89
CA ARG A 47 -12.73 20.29 0.86
C ARG A 47 -11.32 20.87 0.67
N ASN A 48 -11.21 22.19 0.55
CA ASN A 48 -9.92 22.83 0.32
C ASN A 48 -8.97 22.63 1.51
N ASN A 49 -9.46 22.82 2.73
CA ASN A 49 -8.69 22.59 3.95
C ASN A 49 -8.19 21.14 4.03
N ALA A 50 -9.04 20.16 3.69
CA ALA A 50 -8.64 18.76 3.67
C ALA A 50 -7.55 18.46 2.61
N ILE A 51 -7.68 19.05 1.41
CA ILE A 51 -6.66 18.91 0.36
C ILE A 51 -5.34 19.56 0.79
N GLU A 52 -5.38 20.73 1.41
CA GLU A 52 -4.20 21.42 1.94
C GLU A 52 -3.51 20.59 3.04
N SER A 53 -4.29 20.01 3.98
CA SER A 53 -3.76 19.14 5.03
C SER A 53 -3.10 17.89 4.43
N LEU A 54 -3.76 17.20 3.48
CA LEU A 54 -3.19 16.05 2.79
C LEU A 54 -1.90 16.42 2.05
N ALA A 55 -1.90 17.53 1.32
CA ALA A 55 -0.75 18.01 0.57
C ALA A 55 0.45 18.28 1.50
N HIS A 56 0.20 18.96 2.61
CA HIS A 56 1.23 19.26 3.62
C HIS A 56 1.90 17.98 4.16
N HIS A 57 1.10 16.99 4.55
CA HIS A 57 1.62 15.76 5.15
C HIS A 57 2.28 14.81 4.13
N LEU A 58 1.78 14.78 2.88
CA LEU A 58 2.36 14.01 1.79
C LEU A 58 3.55 14.72 1.11
N LYS A 59 3.88 15.97 1.52
CA LYS A 59 4.97 16.79 0.97
C LYS A 59 4.81 17.07 -0.53
N VAL A 60 3.59 17.37 -0.94
CA VAL A 60 3.20 17.80 -2.29
C VAL A 60 2.47 19.13 -2.21
N THR A 61 2.07 19.73 -3.33
CA THR A 61 1.26 20.95 -3.33
C THR A 61 -0.22 20.64 -3.56
N PRO A 62 -1.17 21.45 -3.07
CA PRO A 62 -2.60 21.20 -3.20
C PRO A 62 -3.07 21.04 -4.66
N ASP A 63 -2.46 21.78 -5.58
CA ASP A 63 -2.77 21.70 -7.03
C ASP A 63 -2.26 20.41 -7.69
N GLN A 64 -1.37 19.67 -7.04
CA GLN A 64 -0.91 18.35 -7.50
C GLN A 64 -1.87 17.22 -7.11
N ILE A 65 -2.75 17.42 -6.13
CA ILE A 65 -3.63 16.37 -5.60
C ILE A 65 -4.89 16.20 -6.44
N GLU A 66 -5.17 14.94 -6.78
CA GLU A 66 -6.44 14.46 -7.32
C GLU A 66 -6.99 13.35 -6.43
N ILE A 67 -8.30 13.34 -6.22
CA ILE A 67 -8.97 12.37 -5.38
C ILE A 67 -9.73 11.37 -6.24
N THR A 68 -9.59 10.10 -5.95
CA THR A 68 -10.35 9.01 -6.56
C THR A 68 -11.13 8.22 -5.51
N GLY A 69 -12.24 7.60 -5.91
CA GLY A 69 -13.06 6.76 -5.03
C GLY A 69 -12.55 5.32 -4.93
N GLU A 70 -11.44 4.97 -5.61
CA GLU A 70 -10.96 3.61 -5.67
C GLU A 70 -9.45 3.56 -5.94
N VAL A 71 -8.73 2.66 -5.24
CA VAL A 71 -7.27 2.53 -5.31
C VAL A 71 -6.79 1.99 -6.66
N GLY A 72 -7.50 1.03 -7.27
CA GLY A 72 -7.16 0.51 -8.60
C GLY A 72 -7.20 1.59 -9.67
N LEU A 73 -8.16 2.51 -9.57
CA LEU A 73 -8.21 3.68 -10.45
C LEU A 73 -7.01 4.61 -10.23
N SER A 74 -6.53 4.74 -9.00
CA SER A 74 -5.35 5.57 -8.71
C SER A 74 -4.07 5.00 -9.37
N TYR A 75 -3.90 3.68 -9.39
CA TYR A 75 -2.78 3.05 -10.12
C TYR A 75 -2.89 3.32 -11.62
N PHE A 76 -4.07 3.10 -12.19
CA PHE A 76 -4.29 3.35 -13.60
C PHE A 76 -3.98 4.80 -13.96
N LEU A 77 -4.53 5.78 -13.24
CA LEU A 77 -4.34 7.19 -13.53
C LEU A 77 -2.87 7.62 -13.37
N SER A 78 -2.19 7.14 -12.33
CA SER A 78 -0.79 7.51 -12.09
C SER A 78 0.14 7.05 -13.23
N LEU A 79 -0.14 5.91 -13.86
CA LEU A 79 0.66 5.33 -14.94
C LEU A 79 0.17 5.75 -16.32
N ALA A 80 -1.12 5.51 -16.61
CA ALA A 80 -1.67 5.62 -17.97
C ALA A 80 -1.59 7.05 -18.54
N GLY A 81 -1.55 8.06 -17.67
CA GLY A 81 -1.38 9.45 -18.09
C GLY A 81 -0.04 9.77 -18.75
N PHE A 82 0.97 8.92 -18.58
CA PHE A 82 2.29 9.06 -19.21
C PHE A 82 2.49 8.13 -20.41
N LEU A 83 1.63 7.12 -20.56
CA LEU A 83 1.83 6.07 -21.54
C LEU A 83 1.42 6.50 -22.93
N THR A 84 2.35 6.36 -23.87
CA THR A 84 2.15 6.45 -25.31
C THR A 84 2.75 5.19 -25.96
N LEU A 85 2.39 4.87 -27.19
CA LEU A 85 2.81 3.61 -27.84
C LEU A 85 4.35 3.51 -28.04
N ASP A 86 5.03 4.63 -28.11
CA ASP A 86 6.48 4.73 -28.27
C ASP A 86 7.27 4.61 -26.96
N LYS A 87 6.58 4.62 -25.80
CA LYS A 87 7.22 4.50 -24.49
C LYS A 87 7.30 3.05 -24.01
N THR A 88 8.44 2.68 -23.47
CA THR A 88 8.59 1.41 -22.75
C THR A 88 8.17 1.58 -21.30
N LEU A 89 7.24 0.74 -20.82
CA LEU A 89 6.83 0.70 -19.42
C LEU A 89 7.66 -0.35 -18.65
N HIS A 90 8.44 0.10 -17.70
CA HIS A 90 9.17 -0.74 -16.76
C HIS A 90 8.39 -0.91 -15.46
N TYR A 91 8.35 -2.12 -14.90
CA TYR A 91 7.65 -2.44 -13.65
C TYR A 91 8.37 -3.57 -12.90
N GLY A 92 8.19 -3.65 -11.59
CA GLY A 92 8.76 -4.71 -10.77
C GLY A 92 7.91 -5.99 -10.80
N ALA A 93 8.56 -7.18 -10.84
CA ALA A 93 7.87 -8.48 -10.78
C ALA A 93 7.03 -8.65 -9.50
N GLY A 94 7.29 -7.88 -8.44
CA GLY A 94 6.52 -7.85 -7.19
C GLY A 94 5.52 -6.71 -7.09
N ASP A 95 5.24 -5.99 -8.17
CA ASP A 95 4.28 -4.88 -8.16
C ASP A 95 2.85 -5.38 -7.90
N ARG A 96 2.02 -4.49 -7.38
CA ARG A 96 0.62 -4.81 -7.07
C ARG A 96 -0.14 -5.22 -8.32
N SER A 97 -1.11 -6.13 -8.15
CA SER A 97 -1.96 -6.62 -9.23
C SER A 97 -2.66 -5.50 -10.02
N GLY A 98 -3.02 -4.38 -9.37
CA GLY A 98 -3.58 -3.21 -10.05
C GLY A 98 -2.59 -2.50 -10.97
N VAL A 99 -1.30 -2.44 -10.61
CA VAL A 99 -0.21 -1.94 -11.47
C VAL A 99 -0.01 -2.92 -12.63
N ILE A 100 0.10 -4.22 -12.35
CA ILE A 100 0.26 -5.27 -13.37
C ILE A 100 -0.94 -5.27 -14.36
N ALA A 101 -2.16 -5.03 -13.88
CA ALA A 101 -3.33 -4.90 -14.74
C ALA A 101 -3.21 -3.71 -15.70
N THR A 102 -2.70 -2.57 -15.22
CA THR A 102 -2.41 -1.40 -16.05
C THR A 102 -1.33 -1.71 -17.09
N VAL A 103 -0.26 -2.41 -16.68
CA VAL A 103 0.81 -2.88 -17.59
C VAL A 103 0.23 -3.73 -18.70
N ARG A 104 -0.62 -4.70 -18.38
CA ARG A 104 -1.27 -5.57 -19.37
C ARG A 104 -2.18 -4.83 -20.35
N SER A 105 -2.72 -3.67 -19.97
CA SER A 105 -3.54 -2.84 -20.85
C SER A 105 -2.73 -1.95 -21.79
N HIS A 106 -1.43 -1.77 -21.52
CA HIS A 106 -0.54 -0.98 -22.36
C HIS A 106 -0.25 -1.69 -23.68
N GLN A 107 -0.41 -0.97 -24.80
CA GLN A 107 -0.20 -1.52 -26.16
C GLN A 107 1.26 -1.34 -26.65
N GLY A 108 2.08 -0.58 -25.91
CA GLY A 108 3.51 -0.39 -26.21
C GLY A 108 4.38 -1.47 -25.56
N ALA A 109 5.70 -1.27 -25.62
CA ALA A 109 6.64 -2.20 -25.02
C ALA A 109 6.57 -2.19 -23.49
N THR A 110 6.69 -3.37 -22.87
CA THR A 110 6.76 -3.55 -21.41
C THR A 110 8.01 -4.32 -21.04
N ASN A 111 8.59 -4.02 -19.88
CA ASN A 111 9.76 -4.71 -19.35
C ASN A 111 9.60 -4.97 -17.86
N GLU A 112 9.53 -6.24 -17.48
CA GLU A 112 9.50 -6.66 -16.10
C GLU A 112 10.91 -6.68 -15.49
N ILE A 113 11.06 -6.07 -14.32
CA ILE A 113 12.31 -6.03 -13.57
C ILE A 113 12.23 -7.06 -12.45
N ALA A 114 13.16 -7.99 -12.43
CA ALA A 114 13.25 -9.02 -11.41
C ALA A 114 13.44 -8.43 -10.00
N LEU A 115 13.10 -9.20 -8.97
CA LEU A 115 13.39 -8.86 -7.59
C LEU A 115 14.72 -9.45 -7.14
N LEU A 116 15.32 -8.80 -6.15
CA LEU A 116 16.37 -9.38 -5.31
C LEU A 116 15.76 -10.37 -4.30
N PRO A 117 16.53 -11.28 -3.72
CA PRO A 117 16.03 -12.22 -2.71
C PRO A 117 15.42 -11.54 -1.47
N ASP A 118 15.77 -10.30 -1.19
CA ASP A 118 15.18 -9.50 -0.10
C ASP A 118 13.89 -8.74 -0.50
N GLY A 119 13.39 -8.94 -1.72
CA GLY A 119 12.15 -8.38 -2.24
C GLY A 119 12.28 -6.98 -2.86
N ARG A 120 13.47 -6.41 -2.92
CA ARG A 120 13.71 -5.13 -3.62
C ARG A 120 13.81 -5.33 -5.12
N ILE A 121 13.46 -4.29 -5.87
CA ILE A 121 13.63 -4.28 -7.33
C ILE A 121 15.13 -4.35 -7.69
N ASN A 122 15.49 -5.28 -8.56
CA ASN A 122 16.87 -5.44 -9.04
C ASN A 122 17.17 -4.48 -10.19
N PHE A 123 17.36 -3.22 -9.89
CA PHE A 123 17.69 -2.22 -10.90
C PHE A 123 18.99 -2.49 -11.66
N ALA A 124 19.90 -3.28 -11.11
CA ALA A 124 21.14 -3.65 -11.80
C ALA A 124 20.89 -4.56 -13.01
N SER A 125 19.79 -5.31 -13.02
CA SER A 125 19.38 -6.14 -14.17
C SER A 125 18.50 -5.38 -15.17
N ALA A 126 18.08 -4.14 -14.85
CA ALA A 126 17.14 -3.38 -15.66
C ALA A 126 17.85 -2.52 -16.70
N ALA A 127 17.57 -2.77 -17.98
CA ALA A 127 18.02 -1.92 -19.07
C ALA A 127 17.04 -0.76 -19.30
N ILE A 128 16.96 0.19 -18.35
CA ILE A 128 16.08 1.35 -18.47
C ILE A 128 16.71 2.34 -19.43
N LYS A 129 16.01 2.62 -20.52
CA LYS A 129 16.44 3.53 -21.60
C LYS A 129 15.71 4.86 -21.50
N GLU A 130 16.16 5.83 -22.29
CA GLU A 130 15.44 7.07 -22.57
C GLU A 130 14.02 6.80 -23.09
N SER A 131 13.14 7.78 -22.99
CA SER A 131 11.75 7.69 -23.46
C SER A 131 10.94 6.57 -22.80
N SER A 132 11.14 6.36 -21.52
CA SER A 132 10.49 5.27 -20.75
C SER A 132 9.64 5.80 -19.59
N VAL A 133 8.77 4.92 -19.08
CA VAL A 133 8.02 5.13 -17.84
C VAL A 133 8.40 4.01 -16.87
N LEU A 134 8.68 4.37 -15.62
CA LEU A 134 8.93 3.42 -14.53
C LEU A 134 7.75 3.44 -13.56
N ALA A 135 7.09 2.31 -13.38
CA ALA A 135 6.27 2.05 -12.21
C ALA A 135 7.22 1.69 -11.06
N LEU A 136 7.26 2.54 -10.03
CA LEU A 136 8.10 2.34 -8.86
C LEU A 136 7.22 2.02 -7.65
N GLN A 137 7.18 0.78 -7.23
CA GLN A 137 6.62 0.42 -5.94
C GLN A 137 7.57 0.91 -4.83
N LEU A 138 7.19 1.96 -4.09
CA LEU A 138 8.05 2.58 -3.08
C LEU A 138 8.34 1.63 -1.91
N ALA A 139 7.33 0.87 -1.50
CA ALA A 139 7.51 -0.24 -0.58
C ALA A 139 6.55 -1.39 -0.92
N ASN A 140 7.05 -2.61 -0.82
CA ASN A 140 6.22 -3.79 -1.05
C ASN A 140 5.32 -4.09 0.16
N GLY A 141 4.02 -4.25 -0.08
CA GLY A 141 3.04 -4.48 0.98
C GLY A 141 3.04 -5.92 1.54
N GLU A 142 3.81 -6.84 0.96
CA GLU A 142 3.94 -8.21 1.44
C GLU A 142 5.27 -8.46 2.16
N SER A 143 6.38 -8.18 1.51
CA SER A 143 7.72 -8.36 2.09
C SER A 143 8.18 -7.19 2.96
N GLY A 144 7.53 -6.03 2.84
CA GLY A 144 7.96 -4.79 3.45
C GLY A 144 9.11 -4.08 2.73
N ALA A 145 9.74 -4.72 1.74
CA ALA A 145 10.95 -4.22 1.08
C ALA A 145 10.77 -2.80 0.52
N ILE A 146 11.72 -1.91 0.85
CA ILE A 146 11.73 -0.51 0.43
C ILE A 146 12.63 -0.38 -0.79
N ASN A 147 12.11 0.24 -1.86
CA ASN A 147 12.84 0.46 -3.09
C ASN A 147 13.38 1.89 -3.16
N ALA A 148 14.68 2.01 -3.36
CA ALA A 148 15.35 3.28 -3.62
C ALA A 148 15.69 3.40 -5.11
N LEU A 149 15.51 4.60 -5.67
CA LEU A 149 15.90 4.87 -7.05
C LEU A 149 17.42 4.90 -7.20
N PRO A 150 17.98 4.25 -8.24
CA PRO A 150 19.39 4.42 -8.62
C PRO A 150 19.68 5.87 -9.00
N LYS A 151 20.94 6.28 -8.82
CA LYS A 151 21.38 7.64 -9.21
C LYS A 151 21.48 7.83 -10.72
N ASN A 152 21.80 6.78 -11.47
CA ASN A 152 22.10 6.81 -12.90
C ASN A 152 20.90 6.35 -13.75
N LEU A 153 19.78 7.04 -13.62
CA LEU A 153 18.60 6.83 -14.46
C LEU A 153 18.53 7.95 -15.53
N PRO A 154 18.01 7.65 -16.74
CA PRO A 154 17.80 8.66 -17.78
C PRO A 154 17.06 9.90 -17.25
N GLU A 155 17.45 11.08 -17.70
CA GLU A 155 16.84 12.33 -17.22
C GLU A 155 15.37 12.48 -17.64
N ASP A 156 15.02 11.96 -18.81
CA ASP A 156 13.67 12.00 -19.39
C ASP A 156 12.76 10.85 -18.92
N LEU A 157 13.28 9.94 -18.07
CA LEU A 157 12.48 8.85 -17.47
C LEU A 157 11.37 9.44 -16.60
N LEU A 158 10.12 9.10 -16.92
CA LEU A 158 8.96 9.44 -16.10
C LEU A 158 8.75 8.38 -15.03
N ILE A 159 8.51 8.79 -13.79
CA ILE A 159 8.43 7.90 -12.64
C ILE A 159 7.06 8.01 -11.99
N ALA A 160 6.27 6.94 -12.10
CA ALA A 160 4.99 6.77 -11.40
C ALA A 160 5.21 5.94 -10.14
N VAL A 161 5.01 6.54 -8.97
CA VAL A 161 5.28 5.92 -7.67
C VAL A 161 4.02 5.25 -7.12
N ASP A 162 4.09 3.96 -6.82
CA ASP A 162 3.11 3.31 -5.95
C ASP A 162 3.53 3.49 -4.48
N ALA A 163 2.91 4.43 -3.80
CA ALA A 163 3.08 4.70 -2.37
C ALA A 163 1.91 4.15 -1.53
N THR A 164 1.09 3.24 -2.06
CA THR A 164 -0.12 2.77 -1.37
C THR A 164 0.16 1.90 -0.15
N ALA A 165 1.31 1.19 -0.12
CA ALA A 165 1.74 0.44 1.06
C ALA A 165 2.54 1.30 2.04
N SER A 166 3.40 2.18 1.54
CA SER A 166 4.22 3.06 2.38
C SER A 166 3.40 4.20 3.00
N GLY A 167 2.41 4.72 2.29
CA GLY A 167 1.65 5.89 2.72
C GLY A 167 2.56 7.07 3.04
N ALA A 168 2.36 7.67 4.20
CA ALA A 168 3.18 8.76 4.72
C ALA A 168 4.43 8.31 5.49
N ARG A 169 4.68 6.98 5.61
CA ARG A 169 5.85 6.43 6.32
C ARG A 169 7.16 6.73 5.62
N ILE A 170 7.12 6.72 4.31
CA ILE A 170 8.31 6.90 3.46
C ILE A 170 8.05 8.10 2.55
N PRO A 171 8.93 9.10 2.56
CA PRO A 171 8.78 10.24 1.66
C PRO A 171 8.93 9.81 0.19
N LEU A 172 8.28 10.53 -0.71
CA LEU A 172 8.51 10.35 -2.13
C LEU A 172 9.99 10.57 -2.48
N PRO A 173 10.53 9.84 -3.47
CA PRO A 173 11.91 10.05 -3.92
C PRO A 173 12.06 11.47 -4.50
N ALA A 174 13.29 11.97 -4.58
CA ALA A 174 13.56 13.31 -5.13
C ALA A 174 13.06 13.47 -6.59
N ARG A 175 13.10 12.39 -7.37
CA ARG A 175 12.52 12.30 -8.72
C ARG A 175 11.25 11.47 -8.66
N TRP A 176 10.16 12.08 -9.05
CA TRP A 176 8.85 11.44 -9.27
C TRP A 176 8.01 12.34 -10.16
N ASP A 177 7.08 11.79 -10.90
CA ASP A 177 6.19 12.53 -11.79
C ASP A 177 4.73 12.35 -11.41
N SER A 178 4.34 11.16 -10.93
CA SER A 178 3.07 10.89 -10.26
C SER A 178 3.27 9.97 -9.07
N ALA A 179 2.31 9.98 -8.14
CA ALA A 179 2.30 9.07 -7.01
C ALA A 179 0.86 8.67 -6.64
N ALA A 180 0.64 7.40 -6.36
CA ALA A 180 -0.64 6.88 -5.88
C ALA A 180 -0.54 6.54 -4.38
N PHE A 181 -1.57 6.94 -3.59
CA PHE A 181 -1.66 6.69 -2.16
C PHE A 181 -3.02 6.07 -1.81
N ASP A 182 -3.03 5.18 -0.83
CA ASP A 182 -4.24 4.61 -0.23
C ASP A 182 -4.45 5.20 1.16
N SER A 183 -5.62 5.77 1.41
CA SER A 183 -6.00 6.36 2.69
C SER A 183 -5.86 5.37 3.86
N ARG A 184 -6.09 4.08 3.62
CA ARG A 184 -5.96 3.02 4.64
C ARG A 184 -4.54 2.87 5.16
N SER A 185 -3.52 3.27 4.42
CA SER A 185 -2.12 3.16 4.84
C SER A 185 -1.75 4.06 6.04
N TRP A 186 -2.62 5.01 6.40
CA TRP A 186 -2.51 5.85 7.61
C TRP A 186 -3.77 5.80 8.49
N ALA A 187 -4.43 4.65 8.54
CA ALA A 187 -5.69 4.44 9.28
C ALA A 187 -6.82 5.39 8.88
N GLY A 188 -6.85 5.82 7.62
CA GLY A 188 -7.94 6.54 7.00
C GLY A 188 -9.01 5.61 6.44
N PRO A 189 -10.14 6.15 5.94
CA PRO A 189 -11.24 5.34 5.42
C PRO A 189 -10.88 4.65 4.10
N GLY A 190 -11.43 3.46 3.89
CA GLY A 190 -11.48 2.84 2.58
C GLY A 190 -12.39 3.60 1.61
N GLY A 191 -12.28 3.35 0.32
CA GLY A 191 -13.08 4.03 -0.71
C GLY A 191 -12.59 5.44 -1.03
N LEU A 192 -11.33 5.75 -0.69
CA LEU A 192 -10.65 6.98 -1.06
C LEU A 192 -9.17 6.71 -1.32
N ALA A 193 -8.71 7.18 -2.48
CA ALA A 193 -7.30 7.16 -2.85
C ALA A 193 -6.88 8.54 -3.39
N ILE A 194 -5.59 8.79 -3.36
CA ILE A 194 -5.00 10.05 -3.81
C ILE A 194 -4.04 9.77 -4.95
N VAL A 195 -4.11 10.58 -5.99
CA VAL A 195 -3.10 10.63 -7.05
C VAL A 195 -2.45 12.00 -6.98
N ALA A 196 -1.15 12.04 -6.72
CA ALA A 196 -0.36 13.27 -6.86
C ALA A 196 0.26 13.31 -8.26
N ILE A 197 0.13 14.43 -8.97
CA ILE A 197 0.71 14.65 -10.29
C ILE A 197 1.61 15.88 -10.21
N LYS A 198 2.92 15.67 -10.32
CA LYS A 198 3.91 16.72 -10.10
C LYS A 198 3.90 17.77 -11.20
N ASN A 199 3.81 17.32 -12.45
CA ASN A 199 3.77 18.19 -13.61
C ASN A 199 2.70 17.77 -14.60
N SER A 200 1.61 18.54 -14.64
CA SER A 200 0.47 18.26 -15.53
C SER A 200 0.78 18.42 -17.01
N ALA A 201 1.88 19.08 -17.38
CA ALA A 201 2.29 19.19 -18.79
C ALA A 201 2.76 17.85 -19.37
N HIS A 202 3.29 16.96 -18.54
CA HIS A 202 3.75 15.63 -18.97
C HIS A 202 2.69 14.54 -18.79
N TRP A 203 1.60 14.84 -18.08
CA TRP A 203 0.54 13.89 -17.78
C TRP A 203 -0.73 14.23 -18.54
N LYS A 204 -1.27 13.29 -19.30
CA LYS A 204 -2.53 13.43 -20.01
C LYS A 204 -3.58 12.54 -19.37
N ASN A 205 -4.74 13.13 -19.01
CA ASN A 205 -5.83 12.34 -18.44
C ASN A 205 -6.25 11.22 -19.41
N PRO A 206 -6.11 9.94 -19.03
CA PRO A 206 -6.48 8.81 -19.89
C PRO A 206 -8.01 8.57 -19.93
N LEU A 207 -8.77 9.19 -19.02
CA LEU A 207 -10.23 9.06 -18.96
C LEU A 207 -10.93 10.18 -19.72
N PRO A 208 -12.12 9.93 -20.25
CA PRO A 208 -12.98 10.99 -20.78
C PRO A 208 -13.23 12.04 -19.71
N HIS A 209 -13.16 13.32 -20.05
CA HIS A 209 -13.38 14.42 -19.14
C HIS A 209 -14.23 15.52 -19.80
N ILE A 210 -15.11 16.13 -19.00
CA ILE A 210 -16.04 17.15 -19.47
C ILE A 210 -15.38 18.52 -19.53
N SER A 211 -14.36 18.75 -18.69
CA SER A 211 -13.66 20.04 -18.58
C SER A 211 -12.17 19.86 -18.54
N SER A 212 -11.45 20.65 -19.33
CA SER A 212 -9.98 20.68 -19.35
C SER A 212 -9.36 21.12 -18.01
N ALA A 213 -10.14 21.74 -17.12
CA ALA A 213 -9.67 22.16 -15.79
C ALA A 213 -9.56 21.02 -14.77
N ARG A 214 -9.96 19.78 -15.13
CA ARG A 214 -9.92 18.63 -14.21
C ARG A 214 -9.05 17.53 -14.76
N ARG A 215 -8.15 17.04 -13.90
CA ARG A 215 -7.28 15.92 -14.21
C ARG A 215 -7.99 14.59 -14.06
N THR A 216 -8.88 14.44 -13.07
CA THR A 216 -9.65 13.22 -12.83
C THR A 216 -11.13 13.38 -13.14
N TYR A 217 -11.77 12.25 -13.41
CA TYR A 217 -13.19 12.17 -13.76
C TYR A 217 -14.03 11.76 -12.55
N GLY A 218 -15.23 12.34 -12.45
CA GLY A 218 -16.21 11.91 -11.46
C GLY A 218 -16.28 12.77 -10.21
N THR A 219 -16.96 12.21 -9.22
CA THR A 219 -17.14 12.80 -7.90
C THR A 219 -16.58 11.83 -6.86
N TYR A 220 -16.16 12.37 -5.74
CA TYR A 220 -15.71 11.61 -4.58
C TYR A 220 -16.48 12.05 -3.34
N SER A 221 -16.47 11.22 -2.32
CA SER A 221 -17.13 11.51 -1.04
C SER A 221 -16.35 12.55 -0.26
N LEU A 222 -16.95 13.73 -0.05
CA LEU A 222 -16.36 14.77 0.81
C LEU A 222 -16.19 14.27 2.27
N PRO A 223 -17.15 13.57 2.90
CA PRO A 223 -16.94 12.99 4.22
C PRO A 223 -15.72 12.06 4.32
N LEU A 224 -15.50 11.19 3.33
CA LEU A 224 -14.30 10.31 3.30
C LEU A 224 -13.01 11.13 3.14
N LEU A 225 -13.02 12.19 2.34
CA LEU A 225 -11.87 13.08 2.18
C LEU A 225 -11.51 13.77 3.49
N LEU A 226 -12.48 14.31 4.22
CA LEU A 226 -12.27 14.96 5.53
C LEU A 226 -11.72 13.95 6.55
N ALA A 227 -12.30 12.76 6.63
CA ALA A 227 -11.82 11.70 7.51
C ALA A 227 -10.38 11.25 7.15
N SER A 228 -10.07 11.14 5.86
CA SER A 228 -8.72 10.80 5.41
C SER A 228 -7.68 11.85 5.81
N ALA A 229 -8.01 13.14 5.67
CA ALA A 229 -7.14 14.24 6.08
C ALA A 229 -6.88 14.22 7.60
N VAL A 230 -7.95 14.06 8.40
CA VAL A 230 -7.83 13.96 9.87
C VAL A 230 -7.02 12.73 10.29
N ALA A 231 -7.22 11.59 9.63
CA ALA A 231 -6.43 10.40 9.89
C ALA A 231 -4.93 10.64 9.64
N LEU A 232 -4.60 11.25 8.49
CA LEU A 232 -3.21 11.53 8.13
C LEU A 232 -2.55 12.55 9.05
N GLU A 233 -3.27 13.59 9.45
CA GLU A 233 -2.79 14.61 10.40
C GLU A 233 -2.43 14.00 11.76
N ASN A 234 -3.16 12.97 12.18
CA ASN A 234 -2.94 12.27 13.45
C ASN A 234 -2.12 10.98 13.30
N PHE A 235 -1.66 10.67 12.08
CA PHE A 235 -0.85 9.49 11.83
C PHE A 235 0.56 9.66 12.41
N LYS A 236 0.99 8.64 13.16
CA LYS A 236 2.35 8.56 13.69
C LYS A 236 3.03 7.34 13.08
N PRO A 237 4.13 7.53 12.34
CA PRO A 237 4.93 6.41 11.87
C PRO A 237 5.41 5.54 13.03
N GLU A 238 5.66 4.29 12.74
CA GLU A 238 6.10 3.28 13.70
C GLU A 238 7.44 3.68 14.35
N ASP A 239 7.52 3.47 15.64
CA ASP A 239 8.68 3.78 16.46
C ASP A 239 9.64 2.58 16.62
N ARG A 240 10.64 2.74 17.47
CA ARG A 240 11.62 1.70 17.79
C ARG A 240 10.97 0.47 18.44
N THR A 241 9.82 0.62 19.09
CA THR A 241 9.10 -0.48 19.75
C THR A 241 8.56 -1.45 18.72
N ILE A 242 7.98 -0.94 17.65
CA ILE A 242 7.46 -1.77 16.52
C ILE A 242 8.60 -2.53 15.86
N ARG A 243 9.75 -1.89 15.63
CA ARG A 243 10.93 -2.58 15.10
C ARG A 243 11.40 -3.71 16.04
N ARG A 244 11.44 -3.47 17.34
CA ARG A 244 11.79 -4.48 18.36
C ARG A 244 10.82 -5.67 18.32
N TYR A 245 9.52 -5.42 18.22
CA TYR A 245 8.52 -6.49 18.07
C TYR A 245 8.73 -7.31 16.79
N ASN A 246 9.03 -6.65 15.69
CA ASN A 246 9.37 -7.31 14.44
C ASN A 246 10.59 -8.24 14.60
N GLU A 247 11.67 -7.73 15.21
CA GLU A 247 12.88 -8.51 15.52
C GLU A 247 12.57 -9.71 16.42
N GLN A 248 11.74 -9.51 17.45
CA GLN A 248 11.30 -10.57 18.37
C GLN A 248 10.56 -11.67 17.63
N ILE A 249 9.60 -11.34 16.75
CA ILE A 249 8.87 -12.32 15.96
C ILE A 249 9.84 -13.11 15.08
N ARG A 250 10.68 -12.42 14.31
CA ARG A 250 11.65 -13.06 13.38
C ARG A 250 12.60 -13.99 14.10
N THR A 251 13.22 -13.55 15.19
CA THR A 251 14.21 -14.33 15.93
C THR A 251 13.58 -15.52 16.63
N THR A 252 12.44 -15.34 17.28
CA THR A 252 11.76 -16.44 17.99
C THR A 252 11.23 -17.49 17.03
N VAL A 253 10.60 -17.10 15.92
CA VAL A 253 10.12 -18.04 14.90
C VAL A 253 11.28 -18.81 14.29
N LYS A 254 12.37 -18.12 13.92
CA LYS A 254 13.54 -18.78 13.30
C LYS A 254 14.26 -19.75 14.25
N SER A 255 14.28 -19.44 15.55
CA SER A 255 14.85 -20.30 16.58
C SER A 255 13.99 -21.56 16.81
N ALA A 256 12.65 -21.40 16.86
CA ALA A 256 11.72 -22.50 17.13
C ALA A 256 11.44 -23.37 15.90
N ILE A 257 11.51 -22.79 14.70
CA ILE A 257 11.25 -23.44 13.41
C ILE A 257 12.42 -23.10 12.46
N PRO A 258 13.54 -23.87 12.51
CA PRO A 258 14.77 -23.53 11.79
C PRO A 258 14.63 -23.45 10.25
N ASP A 259 13.70 -24.18 9.66
CA ASP A 259 13.38 -24.15 8.23
C ASP A 259 12.37 -23.05 7.83
N ALA A 260 11.78 -22.33 8.79
CA ALA A 260 10.96 -21.15 8.48
C ALA A 260 11.79 -20.13 7.68
N ILE A 261 11.19 -19.58 6.64
CA ILE A 261 11.81 -18.55 5.80
C ILE A 261 11.22 -17.20 6.19
N ILE A 262 12.09 -16.23 6.43
CA ILE A 262 11.70 -14.85 6.70
C ILE A 262 11.90 -14.08 5.42
N ALA A 263 10.79 -13.68 4.77
CA ALA A 263 10.84 -12.91 3.55
C ALA A 263 11.19 -11.44 3.85
N GLY A 264 12.12 -10.89 3.09
CA GLY A 264 12.58 -9.52 3.27
C GLY A 264 13.62 -9.33 4.38
N ASN A 265 14.34 -8.22 4.30
CA ASN A 265 15.38 -7.83 5.25
C ASN A 265 14.90 -6.63 6.07
N LEU A 266 14.88 -6.73 7.40
CA LEU A 266 14.38 -5.69 8.29
C LEU A 266 15.12 -4.33 8.16
N ASP A 267 16.40 -4.35 7.77
CA ASP A 267 17.18 -3.12 7.60
C ASP A 267 16.80 -2.34 6.33
N THR A 268 16.15 -3.00 5.38
CA THR A 268 15.70 -2.43 4.10
C THR A 268 14.20 -2.57 3.91
N ALA A 269 13.45 -2.78 4.98
CA ALA A 269 12.01 -2.97 4.94
C ALA A 269 11.27 -2.05 5.93
N MET A 270 9.97 -1.89 5.70
CA MET A 270 9.08 -1.22 6.64
C MET A 270 9.05 -1.99 7.97
N PRO A 271 9.26 -1.32 9.12
CA PRO A 271 9.46 -1.99 10.40
C PRO A 271 8.22 -2.73 10.92
N HIS A 272 7.03 -2.37 10.47
CA HIS A 272 5.77 -2.94 10.95
C HIS A 272 5.33 -4.21 10.21
N LEU A 273 6.00 -4.62 9.12
CA LEU A 273 5.64 -5.80 8.35
C LEU A 273 6.61 -6.96 8.60
N VAL A 274 6.04 -8.13 8.86
CA VAL A 274 6.75 -9.40 8.93
C VAL A 274 6.10 -10.38 7.96
N SER A 275 6.85 -10.90 7.02
CA SER A 275 6.40 -11.95 6.11
C SER A 275 7.18 -13.24 6.40
N LEU A 276 6.45 -14.30 6.68
CA LEU A 276 6.97 -15.61 7.07
C LEU A 276 6.46 -16.67 6.10
N VAL A 277 7.29 -17.64 5.79
CA VAL A 277 6.92 -18.81 4.99
C VAL A 277 7.28 -20.07 5.76
N PHE A 278 6.34 -20.99 5.87
CA PHE A 278 6.51 -22.29 6.52
C PHE A 278 6.36 -23.39 5.47
N PRO A 279 7.47 -23.84 4.85
CA PRO A 279 7.41 -24.83 3.78
C PRO A 279 6.67 -26.10 4.20
N GLY A 280 5.85 -26.64 3.30
CA GLY A 280 5.06 -27.85 3.55
C GLY A 280 3.84 -27.67 4.46
N THR A 281 3.43 -26.42 4.74
CA THR A 281 2.20 -26.14 5.49
C THR A 281 1.19 -25.38 4.64
N ASN A 282 -0.05 -25.30 5.11
CA ASN A 282 -1.12 -24.54 4.45
C ASN A 282 -1.36 -23.22 5.21
N GLY A 283 -1.04 -22.08 4.57
CA GLY A 283 -1.23 -20.76 5.16
C GLY A 283 -2.67 -20.46 5.57
N GLU A 284 -3.67 -20.92 4.81
CA GLU A 284 -5.08 -20.73 5.14
C GLU A 284 -5.50 -21.49 6.42
N GLU A 285 -4.99 -22.70 6.62
CA GLU A 285 -5.24 -23.44 7.85
C GLU A 285 -4.58 -22.77 9.06
N ILE A 286 -3.36 -22.23 8.89
CA ILE A 286 -2.70 -21.42 9.93
C ILE A 286 -3.54 -20.19 10.27
N LEU A 287 -4.04 -19.46 9.26
CA LEU A 287 -4.94 -18.31 9.47
C LEU A 287 -6.19 -18.68 10.27
N ARG A 288 -6.85 -19.80 9.92
CA ARG A 288 -8.05 -20.26 10.62
C ARG A 288 -7.75 -20.64 12.07
N GLU A 289 -6.61 -21.29 12.32
CA GLU A 289 -6.22 -21.67 13.68
C GLU A 289 -5.89 -20.43 14.52
N LEU A 290 -5.19 -19.44 13.98
CA LEU A 290 -4.92 -18.16 14.64
C LEU A 290 -6.22 -17.41 14.92
N ALA A 291 -7.14 -17.34 13.96
CA ALA A 291 -8.46 -16.72 14.13
C ALA A 291 -9.28 -17.39 15.24
N SER A 292 -9.22 -18.72 15.39
CA SER A 292 -9.87 -19.44 16.48
C SER A 292 -9.34 -19.08 17.87
N LYS A 293 -8.10 -18.57 17.94
CA LYS A 293 -7.42 -18.08 19.15
C LYS A 293 -7.55 -16.56 19.34
N GLY A 294 -8.31 -15.88 18.47
CA GLY A 294 -8.56 -14.44 18.56
C GLY A 294 -7.52 -13.56 17.88
N PHE A 295 -6.65 -14.11 17.01
CA PHE A 295 -5.69 -13.35 16.23
C PHE A 295 -6.09 -13.27 14.76
N ALA A 296 -6.07 -12.07 14.18
CA ALA A 296 -6.24 -11.85 12.77
C ALA A 296 -4.87 -11.48 12.14
N VAL A 297 -4.45 -12.26 11.17
CA VAL A 297 -3.24 -12.02 10.36
C VAL A 297 -3.59 -12.18 8.87
N ASP A 298 -2.69 -11.82 7.97
CA ASP A 298 -2.87 -11.99 6.53
C ASP A 298 -2.05 -13.17 5.97
N SER A 299 -2.39 -13.57 4.75
CA SER A 299 -1.56 -14.42 3.90
C SER A 299 -1.54 -13.85 2.49
N GLY A 300 -0.39 -13.91 1.82
CA GLY A 300 -0.25 -13.48 0.43
C GLY A 300 -1.09 -14.26 -0.58
N SER A 301 -1.43 -15.52 -0.25
CA SER A 301 -2.30 -16.38 -1.06
C SER A 301 -3.81 -16.20 -0.77
N ALA A 302 -4.18 -15.55 0.33
CA ALA A 302 -5.56 -15.45 0.82
C ALA A 302 -6.28 -14.14 0.44
N CYS A 303 -5.75 -13.35 -0.51
CA CYS A 303 -6.34 -12.04 -0.85
C CYS A 303 -7.76 -12.08 -1.42
N THR A 304 -8.30 -13.24 -1.80
CA THR A 304 -9.73 -13.40 -2.08
C THR A 304 -10.13 -14.86 -1.84
N ALA A 305 -11.16 -15.09 -1.08
CA ALA A 305 -11.75 -16.44 -0.82
C ALA A 305 -12.20 -17.18 -2.09
N MET A 306 -12.12 -16.57 -3.26
CA MET A 306 -12.55 -17.13 -4.54
C MET A 306 -11.41 -17.49 -5.50
N ASN A 307 -10.17 -17.04 -5.25
CA ASN A 307 -9.00 -17.39 -6.09
C ASN A 307 -7.75 -17.55 -5.22
N LEU A 308 -7.51 -18.78 -4.78
CA LEU A 308 -6.28 -19.20 -4.11
C LEU A 308 -5.11 -19.19 -5.12
N GLN A 309 -4.65 -18.02 -5.49
CA GLN A 309 -3.43 -17.90 -6.31
C GLN A 309 -2.22 -17.81 -5.39
N PRO A 310 -1.13 -18.54 -5.67
CA PRO A 310 0.13 -18.36 -4.95
C PRO A 310 0.60 -16.91 -4.96
N SER A 311 1.30 -16.48 -3.90
CA SER A 311 1.88 -15.14 -3.87
C SER A 311 2.87 -14.94 -5.02
N HIS A 312 2.55 -14.04 -5.96
CA HIS A 312 3.46 -13.68 -7.04
C HIS A 312 4.71 -12.96 -6.52
N VAL A 313 4.61 -12.24 -5.39
CA VAL A 313 5.74 -11.55 -4.75
C VAL A 313 6.76 -12.56 -4.25
N LEU A 314 6.32 -13.56 -3.47
CA LEU A 314 7.22 -14.62 -2.99
C LEU A 314 7.81 -15.43 -4.15
N ALA A 315 6.99 -15.77 -5.16
CA ALA A 315 7.47 -16.42 -6.36
C ALA A 315 8.54 -15.60 -7.09
N ALA A 316 8.34 -14.28 -7.24
CA ALA A 316 9.31 -13.37 -7.84
C ALA A 316 10.61 -13.23 -7.01
N MET A 317 10.54 -13.44 -5.69
CA MET A 317 11.70 -13.51 -4.79
C MET A 317 12.41 -14.87 -4.84
N GLY A 318 11.88 -15.87 -5.57
CA GLY A 318 12.40 -17.24 -5.60
C GLY A 318 12.10 -18.03 -4.32
N LEU A 319 11.09 -17.65 -3.56
CA LEU A 319 10.68 -18.27 -2.31
C LEU A 319 9.47 -19.22 -2.50
N PRO A 320 9.30 -20.24 -1.64
CA PRO A 320 8.07 -21.01 -1.59
C PRO A 320 6.86 -20.10 -1.32
N THR A 321 5.71 -20.47 -1.86
CA THR A 321 4.47 -19.70 -1.75
C THR A 321 3.44 -20.33 -0.81
N ASP A 322 3.64 -21.59 -0.43
CA ASP A 322 2.86 -22.32 0.56
C ASP A 322 3.22 -21.89 1.99
N GLY A 323 2.26 -21.98 2.91
CA GLY A 323 2.48 -21.64 4.32
C GLY A 323 2.86 -20.18 4.58
N ASN A 324 2.51 -19.26 3.70
CA ASN A 324 2.80 -17.84 3.88
C ASN A 324 1.88 -17.19 4.90
N ILE A 325 2.47 -16.48 5.85
CA ILE A 325 1.80 -15.65 6.87
C ILE A 325 2.44 -14.26 6.87
N ARG A 326 1.58 -13.23 6.78
CA ARG A 326 1.99 -11.83 6.91
C ARG A 326 1.39 -11.22 8.16
N ILE A 327 2.22 -10.57 8.96
CA ILE A 327 1.87 -9.91 10.22
C ILE A 327 2.14 -8.42 10.04
N ALA A 328 1.13 -7.59 10.31
CA ALA A 328 1.27 -6.15 10.40
C ALA A 328 1.17 -5.75 11.89
N ILE A 329 2.23 -5.13 12.40
CA ILE A 329 2.31 -4.69 13.80
C ILE A 329 1.84 -3.24 13.85
N HIS A 330 0.89 -2.94 14.73
CA HIS A 330 0.31 -1.61 14.86
C HIS A 330 0.82 -0.89 16.12
N GLY A 331 0.66 0.44 16.16
CA GLY A 331 1.16 1.27 17.27
C GLY A 331 0.57 0.94 18.63
N GLU A 332 -0.63 0.38 18.66
CA GLU A 332 -1.33 -0.08 19.86
C GLU A 332 -0.97 -1.51 20.30
N SER A 333 -0.21 -2.26 19.49
CA SER A 333 0.19 -3.63 19.82
C SER A 333 1.06 -3.65 21.09
N SER A 334 0.72 -4.56 21.99
CA SER A 334 1.45 -4.75 23.26
C SER A 334 2.42 -5.94 23.19
N GLU A 335 3.44 -5.92 24.05
CA GLU A 335 4.40 -7.03 24.16
C GLU A 335 3.73 -8.38 24.53
N ALA A 336 2.68 -8.32 25.35
CA ALA A 336 1.91 -9.49 25.74
C ALA A 336 1.14 -10.10 24.53
N GLU A 337 0.56 -9.25 23.67
CA GLU A 337 -0.12 -9.69 22.45
C GLU A 337 0.88 -10.28 21.45
N ILE A 338 2.06 -9.64 21.26
CA ILE A 338 3.11 -10.18 20.40
C ILE A 338 3.58 -11.55 20.88
N SER A 339 3.83 -11.72 22.17
CA SER A 339 4.24 -13.01 22.76
C SER A 339 3.17 -14.07 22.59
N SER A 340 1.91 -13.71 22.80
CA SER A 340 0.75 -14.60 22.63
C SER A 340 0.54 -14.99 21.16
N LEU A 341 0.70 -14.04 20.22
CA LEU A 341 0.64 -14.31 18.79
C LEU A 341 1.75 -15.29 18.35
N ILE A 342 3.00 -15.07 18.80
CA ILE A 342 4.11 -15.95 18.50
C ILE A 342 3.82 -17.39 18.97
N ASN A 343 3.37 -17.55 20.22
CA ASN A 343 3.04 -18.87 20.75
C ASN A 343 1.90 -19.54 19.96
N ALA A 344 0.86 -18.79 19.61
CA ALA A 344 -0.24 -19.28 18.80
C ALA A 344 0.21 -19.74 17.41
N LEU A 345 1.09 -18.95 16.77
CA LEU A 345 1.66 -19.23 15.44
C LEU A 345 2.53 -20.49 15.45
N LEU A 346 3.43 -20.61 16.44
CA LEU A 346 4.28 -21.79 16.57
C LEU A 346 3.47 -23.05 16.75
N ASN A 347 2.44 -23.03 17.60
CA ASN A 347 1.53 -24.16 17.83
C ASN A 347 0.75 -24.52 16.55
N ALA A 348 0.27 -23.53 15.79
CA ALA A 348 -0.48 -23.76 14.55
C ALA A 348 0.39 -24.45 13.49
N VAL A 349 1.63 -24.01 13.31
CA VAL A 349 2.58 -24.62 12.37
C VAL A 349 2.95 -26.05 12.81
N GLN A 350 3.22 -26.27 14.10
CA GLN A 350 3.55 -27.60 14.62
C GLN A 350 2.38 -28.57 14.49
N SER A 351 1.17 -28.13 14.78
CA SER A 351 -0.06 -28.95 14.63
C SER A 351 -0.25 -29.45 13.20
N GLN A 352 0.03 -28.63 12.19
CA GLN A 352 -0.07 -29.04 10.79
C GLN A 352 1.01 -30.04 10.39
N ARG A 353 2.23 -29.90 10.91
CA ARG A 353 3.35 -30.81 10.59
C ARG A 353 3.24 -32.20 11.23
N GLN A 354 2.36 -32.34 12.21
CA GLN A 354 2.09 -33.62 12.89
C GLN A 354 0.94 -34.41 12.24
N ARG A 355 0.19 -33.79 11.33
CA ARG A 355 -0.88 -34.42 10.54
C ARG A 355 -0.33 -35.05 9.27
#